data_b2371a93c493926145fccb72604f4519
#
_entry.id   b2371a93c493926145fccb72604f4519
#
_cell.length_a   1.000
_cell.length_b   1.000
_cell.length_c   1.000
_cell.angle_alpha   90.00
_cell.angle_beta   90.00
_cell.angle_gamma   90.00
#
_symmetry.space_group_name_H-M   'P 1'
#
loop_
_entity.id
_entity.type
_entity.pdbx_description
1 polymer ?
#
loop_
_entity_poly.entity_id
_entity_poly.type
_entity_poly.pdbx_seq_one_letter_code
_entity_poly.pdbx_strand_id
1 'polypeptide(L)'
;MQTDVTILFLDFDGVLHPRGCATDDHFSRLPRFERLVREHPALRIVISSNWQDAYSIKTLRHAFSPDVAQRIIGGTRSADPDGEAEDRHEQIQRYLHKAGVAGMRWLALDDAAHEFPEDCPQLVLCDSARAFDAETAARLSAMLASSVHAA
;
A
#
# COMPACT_ATOMS: atom_id res chain seq x y z
N MET A 1 23.12 3.81 -13.85
CA MET A 1 22.60 2.71 -13.02
C MET A 1 21.14 2.92 -12.76
N GLN A 2 20.35 1.91 -13.00
CA GLN A 2 18.92 1.99 -12.83
C GLN A 2 18.52 1.75 -11.38
N THR A 3 17.70 2.63 -10.84
CA THR A 3 17.16 2.46 -9.50
C THR A 3 15.97 1.50 -9.56
N ASP A 4 15.98 0.48 -8.73
CA ASP A 4 14.89 -0.49 -8.67
C ASP A 4 13.72 0.10 -7.90
N VAL A 5 12.76 0.65 -8.64
CA VAL A 5 11.53 1.17 -8.05
C VAL A 5 10.63 0.01 -7.64
N THR A 6 10.09 0.08 -6.44
CA THR A 6 9.06 -0.83 -5.96
C THR A 6 7.77 -0.04 -5.75
N ILE A 7 6.66 -0.58 -6.23
CA ILE A 7 5.35 0.01 -6.01
C ILE A 7 4.72 -0.68 -4.79
N LEU A 8 4.33 0.10 -3.81
CA LEU A 8 3.64 -0.39 -2.62
C LEU A 8 2.18 0.01 -2.70
N PHE A 9 1.30 -0.99 -2.72
CA PHE A 9 -0.15 -0.77 -2.65
C PHE A 9 -0.54 -0.69 -1.19
N LEU A 10 -1.05 0.45 -0.77
CA LEU A 10 -1.26 0.79 0.63
C LEU A 10 -2.74 0.83 0.97
N ASP A 11 -3.15 -0.01 1.92
CA ASP A 11 -4.45 0.06 2.55
C ASP A 11 -4.40 0.98 3.79
N PHE A 12 -5.55 1.45 4.24
CA PHE A 12 -5.64 2.34 5.41
C PHE A 12 -6.19 1.62 6.64
N ASP A 13 -7.43 1.12 6.57
CA ASP A 13 -8.05 0.43 7.71
C ASP A 13 -7.32 -0.88 8.00
N GLY A 14 -6.90 -1.06 9.25
CA GLY A 14 -6.14 -2.22 9.65
C GLY A 14 -4.67 -2.15 9.27
N VAL A 15 -4.20 -1.02 8.74
CA VAL A 15 -2.80 -0.79 8.31
C VAL A 15 -2.27 0.50 8.93
N LEU A 16 -2.80 1.66 8.54
CA LEU A 16 -2.36 2.96 9.09
C LEU A 16 -2.99 3.25 10.44
N HIS A 17 -4.01 2.52 10.80
CA HIS A 17 -4.68 2.53 12.11
C HIS A 17 -5.41 1.21 12.29
N PRO A 18 -5.67 0.79 13.52
CA PRO A 18 -6.44 -0.43 13.76
C PRO A 18 -7.83 -0.35 13.15
N ARG A 19 -8.28 -1.46 12.58
CA ARG A 19 -9.63 -1.52 12.00
C ARG A 19 -10.68 -1.33 13.09
N GLY A 20 -11.65 -0.45 12.83
CA GLY A 20 -12.72 -0.16 13.78
C GLY A 20 -12.32 0.70 14.96
N CYS A 21 -11.15 1.34 14.92
CA CYS A 21 -10.73 2.24 15.99
C CYS A 21 -11.52 3.55 15.98
N ALA A 22 -11.43 4.32 17.09
CA ALA A 22 -12.05 5.63 17.17
C ALA A 22 -11.40 6.59 16.16
N THR A 23 -12.16 7.60 15.73
CA THR A 23 -11.67 8.59 14.77
C THR A 23 -10.39 9.26 15.22
N ASP A 24 -10.24 9.52 16.51
CA ASP A 24 -9.02 10.14 17.06
C ASP A 24 -7.77 9.28 16.88
N ASP A 25 -7.94 7.97 16.65
CA ASP A 25 -6.85 7.03 16.45
C ASP A 25 -6.54 6.81 14.97
N HIS A 26 -7.29 7.45 14.07
CA HIS A 26 -7.00 7.35 12.64
C HIS A 26 -5.59 7.83 12.35
N PHE A 27 -4.89 7.08 11.52
CA PHE A 27 -3.50 7.36 11.13
C PHE A 27 -2.51 7.27 12.29
N SER A 28 -2.86 6.55 13.38
CA SER A 28 -1.95 6.41 14.53
C SER A 28 -0.65 5.68 14.16
N ARG A 29 -0.66 4.85 13.12
CA ARG A 29 0.52 4.14 12.65
C ARG A 29 1.25 4.86 11.51
N LEU A 30 0.73 5.99 11.06
CA LEU A 30 1.32 6.72 9.95
C LEU A 30 2.76 7.18 10.21
N PRO A 31 3.11 7.69 11.41
CA PRO A 31 4.50 8.08 11.65
C PRO A 31 5.50 6.95 11.45
N ARG A 32 5.16 5.74 11.87
CA ARG A 32 6.03 4.56 11.67
C ARG A 32 6.16 4.23 10.19
N PHE A 33 5.06 4.29 9.46
CA PHE A 33 5.04 4.04 8.03
C PHE A 33 5.88 5.08 7.28
N GLU A 34 5.73 6.35 7.62
CA GLU A 34 6.48 7.43 6.98
C GLU A 34 7.98 7.31 7.22
N ARG A 35 8.37 6.87 8.40
CA ARG A 35 9.78 6.62 8.71
C ARG A 35 10.36 5.57 7.77
N LEU A 36 9.63 4.48 7.55
CA LEU A 36 10.05 3.43 6.64
C LEU A 36 10.15 3.97 5.21
N VAL A 37 9.18 4.72 4.76
CA VAL A 37 9.19 5.30 3.39
C VAL A 37 10.44 6.15 3.17
N ARG A 38 10.81 6.95 4.17
CA ARG A 38 12.00 7.80 4.09
C ARG A 38 13.30 7.01 3.98
N GLU A 39 13.33 5.81 4.54
CA GLU A 39 14.49 4.91 4.47
C GLU A 39 14.60 4.17 3.13
N HIS A 40 13.57 4.24 2.29
CA HIS A 40 13.53 3.54 1.01
C HIS A 40 13.16 4.50 -0.12
N PRO A 41 14.13 5.28 -0.61
CA PRO A 41 13.86 6.34 -1.60
C PRO A 41 13.29 5.85 -2.93
N ALA A 42 13.49 4.59 -3.28
CA ALA A 42 12.95 4.01 -4.51
C ALA A 42 11.49 3.55 -4.39
N LEU A 43 10.89 3.67 -3.20
CA LEU A 43 9.52 3.24 -2.97
C LEU A 43 8.53 4.27 -3.52
N ARG A 44 7.51 3.79 -4.25
CA ARG A 44 6.38 4.61 -4.69
C ARG A 44 5.10 3.99 -4.15
N ILE A 45 4.13 4.81 -3.84
CA ILE A 45 2.91 4.40 -3.15
C ILE A 45 1.71 4.55 -4.08
N VAL A 46 0.88 3.51 -4.15
CA VAL A 46 -0.43 3.56 -4.78
C VAL A 46 -1.46 3.24 -3.70
N ILE A 47 -2.43 4.13 -3.51
CA ILE A 47 -3.46 3.91 -2.51
C ILE A 47 -4.43 2.85 -3.02
N SER A 48 -4.63 1.79 -2.22
CA SER A 48 -5.55 0.69 -2.55
C SER A 48 -6.72 0.59 -1.58
N SER A 49 -6.86 1.54 -0.68
CA SER A 49 -7.90 1.56 0.34
C SER A 49 -9.28 1.91 -0.23
N ASN A 50 -10.33 1.38 0.41
CA ASN A 50 -11.71 1.74 0.10
C ASN A 50 -12.04 3.20 0.45
N TRP A 51 -11.15 3.91 1.15
CA TRP A 51 -11.31 5.35 1.37
C TRP A 51 -11.39 6.12 0.05
N GLN A 52 -10.89 5.54 -1.04
CA GLN A 52 -11.02 6.11 -2.39
C GLN A 52 -12.48 6.25 -2.83
N ASP A 53 -13.40 5.50 -2.23
CA ASP A 53 -14.82 5.59 -2.55
C ASP A 53 -15.44 6.89 -2.02
N ALA A 54 -14.85 7.47 -0.98
CA ALA A 54 -15.35 8.69 -0.35
C ALA A 54 -14.46 9.91 -0.58
N TYR A 55 -13.17 9.72 -0.89
CA TYR A 55 -12.19 10.80 -0.99
C TYR A 55 -11.32 10.65 -2.23
N SER A 56 -11.02 11.78 -2.87
CA SER A 56 -10.07 11.80 -3.99
C SER A 56 -8.65 11.52 -3.51
N ILE A 57 -7.78 11.10 -4.42
CA ILE A 57 -6.36 10.92 -4.12
C ILE A 57 -5.73 12.23 -3.64
N LYS A 58 -6.11 13.35 -4.24
CA LYS A 58 -5.64 14.66 -3.82
C LYS A 58 -5.95 14.92 -2.34
N THR A 59 -7.17 14.61 -1.93
CA THR A 59 -7.60 14.75 -0.53
C THR A 59 -6.84 13.79 0.38
N LEU A 60 -6.70 12.53 -0.04
CA LEU A 60 -6.02 11.51 0.77
C LEU A 60 -4.54 11.83 0.98
N ARG A 61 -3.88 12.45 0.00
CA ARG A 61 -2.49 12.88 0.15
C ARG A 61 -2.30 13.83 1.33
N HIS A 62 -3.31 14.62 1.66
CA HIS A 62 -3.22 15.60 2.76
C HIS A 62 -3.07 14.95 4.14
N ALA A 63 -3.38 13.66 4.28
CA ALA A 63 -3.15 12.95 5.53
C ALA A 63 -1.66 12.68 5.78
N PHE A 64 -0.83 12.76 4.75
CA PHE A 64 0.59 12.42 4.81
C PHE A 64 1.46 13.68 4.91
N SER A 65 2.66 13.51 5.46
CA SER A 65 3.67 14.57 5.42
C SER A 65 3.99 14.89 3.95
N PRO A 66 4.30 16.16 3.62
CA PRO A 66 4.50 16.54 2.21
C PRO A 66 5.52 15.71 1.44
N ASP A 67 6.63 15.33 2.08
CA ASP A 67 7.66 14.53 1.43
C ASP A 67 7.17 13.10 1.10
N VAL A 68 6.34 12.52 1.97
CA VAL A 68 5.76 11.19 1.73
C VAL A 68 4.60 11.30 0.73
N ALA A 69 3.79 12.36 0.82
CA ALA A 69 2.70 12.58 -0.13
C ALA A 69 3.20 12.61 -1.58
N GLN A 70 4.41 13.13 -1.82
CA GLN A 70 5.01 13.17 -3.16
C GLN A 70 5.33 11.78 -3.71
N ARG A 71 5.44 10.78 -2.83
CA ARG A 71 5.66 9.38 -3.24
C ARG A 71 4.39 8.68 -3.69
N ILE A 72 3.22 9.27 -3.41
CA ILE A 72 1.93 8.72 -3.80
C ILE A 72 1.67 9.06 -5.26
N ILE A 73 1.69 8.04 -6.12
CA ILE A 73 1.59 8.23 -7.57
C ILE A 73 0.19 7.98 -8.12
N GLY A 74 -0.72 7.46 -7.31
CA GLY A 74 -2.09 7.25 -7.74
C GLY A 74 -2.87 6.36 -6.80
N GLY A 75 -4.01 5.88 -7.29
CA GLY A 75 -4.90 4.98 -6.56
C GLY A 75 -5.52 3.94 -7.50
N THR A 76 -5.88 2.80 -6.93
CA THR A 76 -6.40 1.67 -7.71
C THR A 76 -7.77 1.94 -8.35
N ARG A 77 -8.55 2.86 -7.80
CA ARG A 77 -9.89 3.17 -8.34
C ARG A 77 -9.83 3.82 -9.72
N SER A 78 -8.72 4.47 -10.06
CA SER A 78 -8.57 5.05 -11.40
C SER A 78 -8.51 3.99 -12.49
N ALA A 79 -8.10 2.77 -12.16
CA ALA A 79 -8.02 1.66 -13.08
C ALA A 79 -9.30 0.81 -13.10
N ASP A 80 -10.22 1.05 -12.16
CA ASP A 80 -11.45 0.28 -12.01
C ASP A 80 -12.61 1.21 -11.61
N PRO A 81 -12.92 2.23 -12.44
CA PRO A 81 -13.92 3.24 -12.09
C PRO A 81 -15.32 2.68 -11.93
N ASP A 82 -15.63 1.57 -12.58
CA ASP A 82 -16.95 0.94 -12.51
C ASP A 82 -17.05 -0.13 -11.41
N GLY A 83 -15.94 -0.38 -10.70
CA GLY A 83 -15.91 -1.32 -9.59
C GLY A 83 -16.12 -2.78 -10.01
N GLU A 84 -15.62 -3.17 -11.17
CA GLU A 84 -15.78 -4.53 -11.69
C GLU A 84 -14.82 -5.55 -11.09
N ALA A 85 -13.74 -5.10 -10.45
CA ALA A 85 -12.79 -6.00 -9.82
C ALA A 85 -13.46 -6.74 -8.63
N GLU A 86 -13.21 -8.04 -8.53
CA GLU A 86 -13.84 -8.88 -7.51
C GLU A 86 -13.17 -8.70 -6.15
N ASP A 87 -11.83 -8.50 -6.14
CA ASP A 87 -11.08 -8.39 -4.90
C ASP A 87 -9.93 -7.39 -5.03
N ARG A 88 -9.23 -7.19 -3.93
CA ARG A 88 -8.12 -6.25 -3.84
C ARG A 88 -6.99 -6.62 -4.78
N HIS A 89 -6.66 -7.91 -4.85
CA HIS A 89 -5.60 -8.39 -5.75
C HIS A 89 -5.93 -8.08 -7.21
N GLU A 90 -7.16 -8.29 -7.62
CA GLU A 90 -7.59 -7.97 -8.98
C GLU A 90 -7.49 -6.48 -9.27
N GLN A 91 -7.86 -5.64 -8.30
CA GLN A 91 -7.72 -4.18 -8.43
C GLN A 91 -6.26 -3.79 -8.66
N ILE A 92 -5.33 -4.42 -7.93
CA ILE A 92 -3.90 -4.20 -8.08
C ILE A 92 -3.43 -4.59 -9.47
N GLN A 93 -3.84 -5.77 -9.95
CA GLN A 93 -3.46 -6.25 -11.27
C GLN A 93 -3.96 -5.32 -12.39
N ARG A 94 -5.17 -4.81 -12.26
CA ARG A 94 -5.72 -3.84 -13.22
C ARG A 94 -4.92 -2.55 -13.22
N TYR A 95 -4.54 -2.06 -12.05
CA TYR A 95 -3.71 -0.87 -11.96
C TYR A 95 -2.37 -1.06 -12.66
N LEU A 96 -1.69 -2.16 -12.36
CA LEU A 96 -0.38 -2.45 -12.94
C LEU A 96 -0.45 -2.53 -14.48
N HIS A 97 -1.48 -3.19 -14.99
CA HIS A 97 -1.68 -3.34 -16.43
C HIS A 97 -2.00 -1.99 -17.08
N LYS A 98 -2.95 -1.25 -16.52
CA LYS A 98 -3.39 0.03 -17.11
C LYS A 98 -2.30 1.09 -17.06
N ALA A 99 -1.50 1.11 -16.00
CA ALA A 99 -0.39 2.05 -15.86
C ALA A 99 0.84 1.65 -16.68
N GLY A 100 0.84 0.47 -17.29
CA GLY A 100 1.97 0.00 -18.09
C GLY A 100 3.17 -0.42 -17.25
N VAL A 101 2.96 -0.84 -16.02
CA VAL A 101 4.04 -1.19 -15.08
C VAL A 101 3.93 -2.63 -14.57
N ALA A 102 3.28 -3.51 -15.35
CA ALA A 102 3.07 -4.90 -14.95
C ALA A 102 4.36 -5.68 -14.67
N GLY A 103 5.48 -5.27 -15.28
CA GLY A 103 6.78 -5.91 -15.04
C GLY A 103 7.55 -5.35 -13.85
N MET A 104 7.04 -4.33 -13.19
CA MET A 104 7.72 -3.74 -12.04
C MET A 104 7.48 -4.55 -10.78
N ARG A 105 8.47 -4.50 -9.88
CA ARG A 105 8.31 -5.09 -8.55
C ARG A 105 7.20 -4.36 -7.79
N TRP A 106 6.34 -5.12 -7.15
CA TRP A 106 5.29 -4.54 -6.31
C TRP A 106 5.09 -5.34 -5.03
N LEU A 107 4.59 -4.67 -4.01
CA LEU A 107 4.19 -5.25 -2.74
C LEU A 107 2.85 -4.66 -2.35
N ALA A 108 2.11 -5.36 -1.51
CA ALA A 108 0.85 -4.87 -0.94
C ALA A 108 0.93 -4.92 0.58
N LEU A 109 0.58 -3.82 1.22
CA LEU A 109 0.49 -3.73 2.67
C LEU A 109 -1.00 -3.65 3.01
N ASP A 110 -1.55 -4.73 3.55
CA ASP A 110 -2.99 -4.91 3.68
C ASP A 110 -3.30 -5.86 4.83
N ASP A 111 -4.52 -5.79 5.35
CA ASP A 111 -4.98 -6.68 6.42
C ASP A 111 -6.01 -7.72 5.95
N ALA A 112 -6.41 -7.67 4.69
CA ALA A 112 -7.47 -8.52 4.14
C ALA A 112 -6.90 -9.69 3.36
N ALA A 113 -6.38 -10.70 4.06
CA ALA A 113 -5.77 -11.87 3.45
C ALA A 113 -6.70 -12.57 2.45
N HIS A 114 -8.00 -12.56 2.72
CA HIS A 114 -9.00 -13.24 1.87
C HIS A 114 -9.20 -12.57 0.51
N GLU A 115 -8.70 -11.36 0.33
CA GLU A 115 -8.77 -10.66 -0.95
C GLU A 115 -7.55 -10.87 -1.83
N PHE A 116 -6.65 -11.78 -1.42
CA PHE A 116 -5.43 -12.10 -2.15
C PHE A 116 -5.35 -13.62 -2.36
N PRO A 117 -4.61 -14.07 -3.38
CA PRO A 117 -4.37 -15.51 -3.55
C PRO A 117 -3.67 -16.09 -2.33
N GLU A 118 -3.94 -17.37 -2.06
CA GLU A 118 -3.19 -18.09 -1.04
C GLU A 118 -1.69 -18.02 -1.38
N ASP A 119 -0.87 -17.85 -0.35
CA ASP A 119 0.59 -17.76 -0.52
C ASP A 119 1.05 -16.66 -1.50
N CYS A 120 0.35 -15.53 -1.52
CA CYS A 120 0.75 -14.40 -2.34
C CYS A 120 2.08 -13.83 -1.83
N PRO A 121 3.18 -13.97 -2.59
CA PRO A 121 4.50 -13.53 -2.11
C PRO A 121 4.63 -12.02 -1.97
N GLN A 122 3.78 -11.25 -2.64
CA GLN A 122 3.82 -9.79 -2.58
C GLN A 122 3.04 -9.21 -1.42
N LEU A 123 2.24 -10.02 -0.73
CA LEU A 123 1.42 -9.51 0.38
C LEU A 123 2.22 -9.44 1.67
N VAL A 124 2.28 -8.24 2.24
CA VAL A 124 2.76 -8.01 3.61
C VAL A 124 1.51 -7.83 4.46
N LEU A 125 1.14 -8.88 5.16
CA LEU A 125 -0.12 -8.92 5.90
C LEU A 125 0.02 -8.24 7.25
N CYS A 126 -0.90 -7.30 7.54
CA CYS A 126 -1.05 -6.69 8.85
C CYS A 126 -2.13 -7.42 9.64
N ASP A 127 -1.95 -7.51 10.95
CA ASP A 127 -3.03 -7.86 11.85
C ASP A 127 -3.96 -6.65 11.97
N SER A 128 -5.26 -6.84 11.73
CA SER A 128 -6.22 -5.72 11.70
C SER A 128 -6.27 -4.92 13.01
N ALA A 129 -6.03 -5.58 14.14
CA ALA A 129 -6.09 -4.94 15.46
C ALA A 129 -4.79 -4.22 15.81
N ARG A 130 -3.65 -4.68 15.28
CA ARG A 130 -2.33 -4.08 15.54
C ARG A 130 -1.93 -3.08 14.47
N ALA A 131 -2.47 -3.23 13.28
CA ALA A 131 -2.14 -2.43 12.11
C ALA A 131 -0.64 -2.51 11.80
N PHE A 132 -0.02 -1.44 11.29
CA PHE A 132 1.39 -1.41 10.93
C PHE A 132 2.26 -1.28 12.18
N ASP A 133 2.50 -2.41 12.84
CA ASP A 133 3.32 -2.46 14.05
C ASP A 133 4.81 -2.64 13.71
N ALA A 134 5.65 -2.70 14.75
CA ALA A 134 7.09 -2.80 14.57
C ALA A 134 7.49 -4.10 13.85
N GLU A 135 6.80 -5.20 14.11
CA GLU A 135 7.06 -6.47 13.45
C GLU A 135 6.75 -6.40 11.96
N THR A 136 5.60 -5.83 11.60
CA THR A 136 5.21 -5.66 10.20
C THR A 136 6.18 -4.73 9.47
N ALA A 137 6.60 -3.65 10.14
CA ALA A 137 7.59 -2.73 9.59
C ALA A 137 8.91 -3.45 9.30
N ALA A 138 9.35 -4.31 10.22
CA ALA A 138 10.59 -5.09 10.01
C ALA A 138 10.46 -6.04 8.83
N ARG A 139 9.31 -6.71 8.68
CA ARG A 139 9.07 -7.60 7.53
C ARG A 139 9.06 -6.84 6.21
N LEU A 140 8.40 -5.69 6.16
CA LEU A 140 8.36 -4.87 4.95
C LEU A 140 9.76 -4.36 4.59
N SER A 141 10.51 -3.86 5.57
CA SER A 141 11.88 -3.40 5.34
C SER A 141 12.77 -4.52 4.80
N ALA A 142 12.64 -5.73 5.35
CA ALA A 142 13.43 -6.87 4.89
C ALA A 142 13.10 -7.23 3.44
N MET A 143 11.82 -7.18 3.07
CA MET A 143 11.41 -7.44 1.69
C MET A 143 11.89 -6.35 0.74
N LEU A 144 11.85 -5.10 1.15
CA LEU A 144 12.35 -3.98 0.33
C LEU A 144 13.86 -4.02 0.15
N ALA A 145 14.58 -4.50 1.15
CA ALA A 145 16.04 -4.63 1.08
C ALA A 145 16.47 -5.80 0.18
N SER A 146 15.56 -6.76 -0.09
CA SER A 146 15.87 -7.89 -0.96
C SER A 146 16.01 -7.41 -2.40
N SER A 147 17.08 -7.81 -3.07
CA SER A 147 17.31 -7.51 -4.48
C SER A 147 16.63 -8.52 -5.41
N VAL A 148 16.02 -9.56 -4.84
CA VAL A 148 15.39 -10.61 -5.65
C VAL A 148 13.96 -10.21 -5.98
N HIS A 149 13.69 -10.07 -7.28
CA HIS A 149 12.33 -9.87 -7.74
C HIS A 149 11.55 -11.16 -7.57
N ALA A 150 10.34 -11.05 -7.02
CA ALA A 150 9.40 -12.15 -7.05
C ALA A 150 9.00 -12.35 -8.51
N ALA A 151 9.43 -13.42 -9.08
CA ALA A 151 9.14 -13.73 -10.49
C ALA A 151 7.67 -14.12 -10.66
#